data_1bdc31f9004128f0a84e3bf5d065b4d5
#
_entry.id   1bdc31f9004128f0a84e3bf5d065b4d5
#
_cell.length_a   1.000
_cell.length_b   1.000
_cell.length_c   1.000
_cell.angle_alpha   90.00
_cell.angle_beta   90.00
_cell.angle_gamma   90.00
#
_symmetry.space_group_name_H-M   'P 1'
#
loop_
_entity.id
_entity.type
_entity.pdbx_description
1 polymer ?
#
loop_
_entity_poly.entity_id
_entity_poly.type
_entity_poly.pdbx_seq_one_letter_code
_entity_poly.pdbx_strand_id
1 'polypeptide(L)'
;SSPEEVRPGDRVIIRSHGVSAGCEDALRAAGAEITDATCPNVARIHRLVSAASAAGRQVVVIGKADHPEVQAICGRCEGAKVVGNAQELEIMLNAHPEMRSEPVTVVVQTTQTEKNLRECEKLIKKLCTNPEIFDTICSATSTRQQEAIRLASECDAMVVIGGRDSANSLHLAELCAERCANTQFVENAKALDMPALSKADTIGVTAGASAPAWIIKEVLDKMSDEILIQENPADEAAETAVEQAEPVTEAAVETAAAEEAAPAAEEAAAAEKPAAEKSFDELLEDSLKTIYNGDRVSGTVVAITPTEVSVDLGTKYSAFIPTTEFTNDGAVNVEDAVKVGDTVEAIVVRVNDVEGTAQLSKRRLDAAKTWQVNAQAQADGERVGGVVTGE
;
A
#
# COMPACT_ATOMS: atom_id res chain seq x y z
N SER A 1 3.27 22.66 -10.86
CA SER A 1 2.58 23.53 -11.83
C SER A 1 1.50 24.30 -11.09
N SER A 2 1.42 25.60 -11.31
CA SER A 2 0.35 26.42 -10.76
C SER A 2 -0.87 26.42 -11.71
N PRO A 3 -2.08 26.72 -11.21
CA PRO A 3 -3.27 26.82 -12.08
C PRO A 3 -3.11 27.84 -13.23
N GLU A 4 -2.25 28.84 -13.05
CA GLU A 4 -1.96 29.89 -14.04
C GLU A 4 -1.19 29.38 -15.27
N GLU A 5 -0.53 28.23 -15.15
CA GLU A 5 0.23 27.60 -16.25
C GLU A 5 -0.65 26.70 -17.12
N VAL A 6 -1.89 26.43 -16.68
CA VAL A 6 -2.82 25.47 -17.30
C VAL A 6 -3.56 26.14 -18.46
N ARG A 7 -3.64 25.42 -19.59
CA ARG A 7 -4.34 25.85 -20.81
C ARG A 7 -5.63 25.06 -20.99
N PRO A 8 -6.62 25.61 -21.72
CA PRO A 8 -7.82 24.88 -22.07
C PRO A 8 -7.50 23.56 -22.80
N GLY A 9 -8.04 22.43 -22.29
CA GLY A 9 -7.80 21.10 -22.81
C GLY A 9 -6.58 20.38 -22.23
N ASP A 10 -5.80 21.01 -21.35
CA ASP A 10 -4.73 20.33 -20.62
C ASP A 10 -5.31 19.29 -19.66
N ARG A 11 -4.69 18.11 -19.60
CA ARG A 11 -5.05 17.05 -18.64
C ARG A 11 -4.27 17.24 -17.34
N VAL A 12 -4.99 17.46 -16.24
CA VAL A 12 -4.42 17.73 -14.92
C VAL A 12 -4.81 16.63 -13.96
N ILE A 13 -3.83 16.07 -13.26
CA ILE A 13 -4.05 15.09 -12.18
C ILE A 13 -3.88 15.78 -10.83
N ILE A 14 -4.94 15.81 -10.02
CA ILE A 14 -4.84 16.18 -8.61
C ILE A 14 -4.29 14.97 -7.85
N ARG A 15 -3.13 15.14 -7.22
CA ARG A 15 -2.47 14.05 -6.47
C ARG A 15 -3.17 13.75 -5.14
N SER A 16 -2.76 12.68 -4.46
CA SER A 16 -3.39 12.15 -3.23
C SER A 16 -3.57 13.15 -2.08
N HIS A 17 -2.76 14.20 -2.01
CA HIS A 17 -2.89 15.26 -1.00
C HIS A 17 -4.09 16.20 -1.20
N GLY A 18 -4.71 16.12 -2.38
CA GLY A 18 -5.74 17.08 -2.77
C GLY A 18 -5.20 18.48 -3.04
N VAL A 19 -6.10 19.41 -3.31
CA VAL A 19 -5.83 20.84 -3.49
C VAL A 19 -6.90 21.67 -2.79
N SER A 20 -6.65 22.96 -2.59
CA SER A 20 -7.65 23.90 -2.07
C SER A 20 -8.85 24.04 -3.01
N ALA A 21 -10.00 24.46 -2.48
CA ALA A 21 -11.19 24.73 -3.29
C ALA A 21 -10.90 25.76 -4.38
N GLY A 22 -10.22 26.87 -4.04
CA GLY A 22 -9.86 27.89 -5.01
C GLY A 22 -8.92 27.41 -6.11
N CYS A 23 -8.00 26.49 -5.82
CA CYS A 23 -7.15 25.86 -6.84
C CYS A 23 -7.98 24.99 -7.80
N GLU A 24 -8.90 24.20 -7.27
CA GLU A 24 -9.79 23.35 -8.08
C GLU A 24 -10.70 24.18 -8.97
N ASP A 25 -11.28 25.26 -8.45
CA ASP A 25 -12.10 26.20 -9.22
C ASP A 25 -11.30 26.92 -10.31
N ALA A 26 -10.05 27.31 -10.02
CA ALA A 26 -9.16 27.92 -11.00
C ALA A 26 -8.80 26.96 -12.13
N LEU A 27 -8.54 25.68 -11.84
CA LEU A 27 -8.28 24.63 -12.84
C LEU A 27 -9.50 24.42 -13.76
N ARG A 28 -10.71 24.36 -13.17
CA ARG A 28 -11.96 24.26 -13.95
C ARG A 28 -12.19 25.50 -14.84
N ALA A 29 -11.95 26.69 -14.28
CA ALA A 29 -12.09 27.93 -15.03
C ALA A 29 -11.08 28.05 -16.17
N ALA A 30 -9.88 27.47 -16.01
CA ALA A 30 -8.89 27.39 -17.08
C ALA A 30 -9.27 26.38 -18.20
N GLY A 31 -10.33 25.60 -18.01
CA GLY A 31 -10.78 24.60 -19.01
C GLY A 31 -9.94 23.32 -19.01
N ALA A 32 -9.34 22.96 -17.89
CA ALA A 32 -8.59 21.72 -17.72
C ALA A 32 -9.50 20.49 -17.66
N GLU A 33 -9.04 19.37 -18.20
CA GLU A 33 -9.60 18.05 -17.96
C GLU A 33 -8.99 17.50 -16.64
N ILE A 34 -9.78 17.52 -15.55
CA ILE A 34 -9.29 17.18 -14.23
C ILE A 34 -9.56 15.70 -13.92
N THR A 35 -8.51 14.96 -13.60
CA THR A 35 -8.57 13.66 -12.96
C THR A 35 -8.23 13.84 -11.48
N ASP A 36 -9.22 13.65 -10.59
CA ASP A 36 -9.01 13.80 -9.16
C ASP A 36 -8.57 12.45 -8.54
N ALA A 37 -7.30 12.36 -8.17
CA ALA A 37 -6.70 11.22 -7.47
C ALA A 37 -6.50 11.52 -5.96
N THR A 38 -7.28 12.44 -5.39
CA THR A 38 -7.25 12.73 -3.95
C THR A 38 -7.57 11.46 -3.14
N CYS A 39 -6.70 11.13 -2.18
CA CYS A 39 -6.93 9.99 -1.29
C CYS A 39 -8.31 10.10 -0.60
N PRO A 40 -9.11 9.01 -0.55
CA PRO A 40 -10.44 9.04 0.10
C PRO A 40 -10.42 9.54 1.54
N ASN A 41 -9.36 9.26 2.31
CA ASN A 41 -9.18 9.77 3.67
C ASN A 41 -9.01 11.29 3.68
N VAL A 42 -8.21 11.85 2.78
CA VAL A 42 -8.03 13.30 2.63
C VAL A 42 -9.34 13.95 2.15
N ALA A 43 -10.02 13.36 1.17
CA ALA A 43 -11.32 13.83 0.68
C ALA A 43 -12.39 13.85 1.80
N ARG A 44 -12.33 12.88 2.74
CA ARG A 44 -13.17 12.89 3.95
C ARG A 44 -12.88 14.11 4.83
N ILE A 45 -11.60 14.44 5.05
CA ILE A 45 -11.21 15.63 5.84
C ILE A 45 -11.71 16.91 5.16
N HIS A 46 -11.54 17.03 3.84
CA HIS A 46 -12.04 18.17 3.07
C HIS A 46 -13.54 18.37 3.30
N ARG A 47 -14.35 17.31 3.26
CA ARG A 47 -15.80 17.40 3.52
C ARG A 47 -16.11 17.81 4.94
N LEU A 48 -15.42 17.26 5.95
CA LEU A 48 -15.59 17.63 7.36
C LEU A 48 -15.30 19.09 7.59
N VAL A 49 -14.19 19.60 7.07
CA VAL A 49 -13.76 20.99 7.22
C VAL A 49 -14.73 21.94 6.50
N SER A 50 -15.15 21.61 5.27
CA SER A 50 -16.14 22.42 4.54
C SER A 50 -17.49 22.48 5.26
N ALA A 51 -17.95 21.35 5.81
CA ALA A 51 -19.19 21.29 6.57
C ALA A 51 -19.10 22.11 7.88
N ALA A 52 -17.97 22.02 8.60
CA ALA A 52 -17.71 22.79 9.81
C ALA A 52 -17.73 24.30 9.52
N SER A 53 -17.04 24.72 8.46
CA SER A 53 -17.02 26.13 8.02
C SER A 53 -18.41 26.62 7.65
N ALA A 54 -19.18 25.86 6.89
CA ALA A 54 -20.56 26.20 6.54
C ALA A 54 -21.49 26.31 7.77
N ALA A 55 -21.19 25.56 8.84
CA ALA A 55 -21.89 25.62 10.12
C ALA A 55 -21.37 26.74 11.04
N GLY A 56 -20.45 27.59 10.60
CA GLY A 56 -19.88 28.70 11.38
C GLY A 56 -18.96 28.24 12.52
N ARG A 57 -18.42 27.02 12.45
CA ARG A 57 -17.49 26.49 13.45
C ARG A 57 -16.06 26.91 13.13
N GLN A 58 -15.28 27.21 14.15
CA GLN A 58 -13.83 27.40 14.00
C GLN A 58 -13.15 26.08 13.66
N VAL A 59 -12.19 26.11 12.73
CA VAL A 59 -11.47 24.92 12.31
C VAL A 59 -10.05 24.94 12.83
N VAL A 60 -9.65 23.86 13.50
CA VAL A 60 -8.27 23.62 13.93
C VAL A 60 -7.75 22.37 13.23
N VAL A 61 -6.58 22.48 12.59
CA VAL A 61 -5.89 21.37 11.92
C VAL A 61 -4.66 21.02 12.73
N ILE A 62 -4.57 19.80 13.25
CA ILE A 62 -3.36 19.28 13.89
C ILE A 62 -2.47 18.69 12.79
N GLY A 63 -1.38 19.37 12.47
CA GLY A 63 -0.50 18.95 11.38
C GLY A 63 0.60 19.97 11.10
N LYS A 64 1.39 19.69 10.08
CA LYS A 64 2.50 20.53 9.66
C LYS A 64 2.02 21.58 8.65
N ALA A 65 2.12 22.87 8.98
CA ALA A 65 1.51 23.96 8.21
C ALA A 65 2.00 24.08 6.76
N ASP A 66 3.25 23.73 6.50
CA ASP A 66 3.88 23.74 5.17
C ASP A 66 3.58 22.47 4.35
N HIS A 67 2.92 21.47 4.94
CA HIS A 67 2.62 20.23 4.24
C HIS A 67 1.47 20.43 3.23
N PRO A 68 1.60 19.91 1.98
CA PRO A 68 0.59 20.08 0.93
C PRO A 68 -0.82 19.63 1.31
N GLU A 69 -0.95 18.54 2.08
CA GLU A 69 -2.24 18.04 2.59
C GLU A 69 -2.90 19.07 3.52
N VAL A 70 -2.13 19.62 4.47
CA VAL A 70 -2.63 20.61 5.44
C VAL A 70 -3.01 21.90 4.73
N GLN A 71 -2.22 22.34 3.75
CA GLN A 71 -2.56 23.50 2.90
C GLN A 71 -3.85 23.29 2.11
N ALA A 72 -4.03 22.09 1.54
CA ALA A 72 -5.26 21.73 0.84
C ALA A 72 -6.49 21.74 1.77
N ILE A 73 -6.34 21.18 2.99
CA ILE A 73 -7.39 21.18 4.03
C ILE A 73 -7.76 22.62 4.42
N CYS A 74 -6.78 23.46 4.74
CA CYS A 74 -7.01 24.86 5.11
C CYS A 74 -7.67 25.65 3.99
N GLY A 75 -7.36 25.33 2.74
CA GLY A 75 -7.99 25.96 1.58
C GLY A 75 -9.45 25.56 1.32
N ARG A 76 -10.07 24.75 2.20
CA ARG A 76 -11.50 24.38 2.17
C ARG A 76 -12.37 25.18 3.11
N CYS A 77 -11.77 26.06 3.94
CA CYS A 77 -12.48 26.95 4.85
C CYS A 77 -11.70 28.26 5.04
N GLU A 78 -12.35 29.27 5.56
CA GLU A 78 -11.69 30.51 5.96
C GLU A 78 -11.24 30.45 7.42
N GLY A 79 -10.05 31.00 7.71
CA GLY A 79 -9.57 31.20 9.06
C GLY A 79 -9.14 29.96 9.82
N ALA A 80 -8.92 28.81 9.15
CA ALA A 80 -8.38 27.61 9.79
C ALA A 80 -7.08 27.90 10.55
N LYS A 81 -6.98 27.39 11.79
CA LYS A 81 -5.77 27.45 12.59
C LYS A 81 -5.01 26.14 12.48
N VAL A 82 -3.71 26.21 12.24
CA VAL A 82 -2.85 25.01 12.16
C VAL A 82 -1.94 25.00 13.39
N VAL A 83 -1.82 23.82 14.01
CA VAL A 83 -0.95 23.58 15.16
C VAL A 83 -0.24 22.24 14.98
N GLY A 84 1.06 22.19 15.27
CA GLY A 84 1.86 20.98 15.14
C GLY A 84 1.70 20.01 16.32
N ASN A 85 1.45 20.57 17.53
CA ASN A 85 1.46 19.80 18.78
C ASN A 85 0.61 20.52 19.87
N ALA A 86 0.50 19.86 21.04
CA ALA A 86 -0.28 20.40 22.18
C ALA A 86 0.25 21.71 22.72
N GLN A 87 1.56 21.95 22.65
CA GLN A 87 2.16 23.21 23.11
C GLN A 87 1.78 24.39 22.20
N GLU A 88 1.86 24.20 20.88
CA GLU A 88 1.41 25.19 19.91
C GLU A 88 -0.10 25.43 20.01
N LEU A 89 -0.87 24.37 20.25
CA LEU A 89 -2.31 24.46 20.50
C LEU A 89 -2.63 25.34 21.73
N GLU A 90 -1.90 25.18 22.83
CA GLU A 90 -2.07 25.99 24.03
C GLU A 90 -1.73 27.46 23.77
N ILE A 91 -0.65 27.73 23.06
CA ILE A 91 -0.25 29.08 22.64
C ILE A 91 -1.33 29.71 21.77
N MET A 92 -1.84 28.97 20.79
CA MET A 92 -2.90 29.43 19.89
C MET A 92 -4.20 29.75 20.65
N LEU A 93 -4.65 28.87 21.58
CA LEU A 93 -5.85 29.09 22.40
C LEU A 93 -5.68 30.25 23.41
N ASN A 94 -4.46 30.57 23.82
CA ASN A 94 -4.16 31.75 24.62
C ASN A 94 -4.21 33.05 23.79
N ALA A 95 -3.76 32.98 22.54
CA ALA A 95 -3.83 34.10 21.59
C ALA A 95 -5.26 34.35 21.06
N HIS A 96 -6.11 33.32 21.07
CA HIS A 96 -7.49 33.34 20.59
C HIS A 96 -8.46 32.83 21.68
N PRO A 97 -8.65 33.56 22.79
CA PRO A 97 -9.45 33.09 23.93
C PRO A 97 -10.91 32.87 23.59
N GLU A 98 -11.45 33.55 22.56
CA GLU A 98 -12.80 33.37 22.03
C GLU A 98 -13.07 31.92 21.58
N MET A 99 -12.08 31.23 21.02
CA MET A 99 -12.19 29.84 20.58
C MET A 99 -12.51 28.85 21.71
N ARG A 100 -12.29 29.24 22.95
CA ARG A 100 -12.64 28.39 24.12
C ARG A 100 -14.15 28.28 24.34
N SER A 101 -14.90 29.28 23.95
CA SER A 101 -16.38 29.34 24.10
C SER A 101 -17.13 29.09 22.79
N GLU A 102 -16.48 29.28 21.64
CA GLU A 102 -17.06 29.06 20.33
C GLU A 102 -17.05 27.56 19.94
N PRO A 103 -17.94 27.14 19.03
CA PRO A 103 -17.88 25.80 18.46
C PRO A 103 -16.60 25.60 17.66
N VAL A 104 -15.82 24.59 18.04
CA VAL A 104 -14.56 24.26 17.37
C VAL A 104 -14.65 22.87 16.76
N THR A 105 -14.21 22.73 15.52
CA THR A 105 -13.98 21.44 14.85
C THR A 105 -12.50 21.22 14.70
N VAL A 106 -12.04 20.06 15.13
CA VAL A 106 -10.63 19.65 15.07
C VAL A 106 -10.48 18.45 14.14
N VAL A 107 -9.59 18.59 13.19
CA VAL A 107 -9.15 17.50 12.29
C VAL A 107 -7.65 17.32 12.38
N VAL A 108 -7.16 16.16 11.96
CA VAL A 108 -5.76 15.77 12.09
C VAL A 108 -5.21 15.40 10.72
N GLN A 109 -3.99 15.80 10.40
CA GLN A 109 -3.28 15.36 9.23
C GLN A 109 -3.18 13.82 9.22
N THR A 110 -3.43 13.19 8.07
CA THR A 110 -3.53 11.72 7.95
C THR A 110 -2.29 10.95 8.41
N THR A 111 -1.13 11.59 8.41
CA THR A 111 0.17 11.01 8.78
C THR A 111 0.63 11.36 10.20
N GLN A 112 -0.20 12.02 11.00
CA GLN A 112 0.13 12.35 12.38
C GLN A 112 0.24 11.11 13.28
N THR A 113 0.84 11.29 14.47
CA THR A 113 0.93 10.23 15.47
C THR A 113 -0.27 10.24 16.41
N GLU A 114 -0.70 9.05 16.85
CA GLU A 114 -1.78 8.92 17.85
C GLU A 114 -1.42 9.62 19.15
N LYS A 115 -0.16 9.58 19.57
CA LYS A 115 0.34 10.25 20.77
C LYS A 115 0.04 11.75 20.72
N ASN A 116 0.42 12.42 19.63
CA ASN A 116 0.20 13.85 19.45
C ASN A 116 -1.31 14.20 19.44
N LEU A 117 -2.11 13.40 18.73
CA LEU A 117 -3.58 13.58 18.75
C LEU A 117 -4.13 13.49 20.17
N ARG A 118 -3.75 12.46 20.95
CA ARG A 118 -4.26 12.27 22.32
C ARG A 118 -3.85 13.39 23.28
N GLU A 119 -2.65 13.95 23.12
CA GLU A 119 -2.20 15.10 23.89
C GLU A 119 -3.01 16.35 23.56
N CYS A 120 -3.21 16.66 22.28
CA CYS A 120 -4.05 17.78 21.83
C CYS A 120 -5.51 17.59 22.25
N GLU A 121 -6.08 16.39 22.12
CA GLU A 121 -7.44 16.06 22.50
C GLU A 121 -7.70 16.34 23.99
N LYS A 122 -6.79 15.92 24.88
CA LYS A 122 -6.88 16.21 26.32
C LYS A 122 -6.92 17.70 26.61
N LEU A 123 -6.08 18.47 25.90
CA LEU A 123 -6.02 19.92 26.09
C LEU A 123 -7.28 20.61 25.58
N ILE A 124 -7.77 20.25 24.39
CA ILE A 124 -8.99 20.80 23.79
C ILE A 124 -10.19 20.51 24.67
N LYS A 125 -10.38 19.27 25.12
CA LYS A 125 -11.49 18.88 26.02
C LYS A 125 -11.45 19.60 27.36
N LYS A 126 -10.27 20.01 27.82
CA LYS A 126 -10.09 20.79 29.07
C LYS A 126 -10.38 22.25 28.88
N LEU A 127 -10.05 22.86 27.75
CA LEU A 127 -10.07 24.32 27.55
C LEU A 127 -11.24 24.81 26.70
N CYS A 128 -11.81 23.97 25.83
CA CYS A 128 -12.92 24.36 24.95
C CYS A 128 -14.24 23.76 25.43
N THR A 129 -15.34 24.53 25.29
CA THR A 129 -16.65 24.12 25.80
C THR A 129 -17.46 23.27 24.79
N ASN A 130 -17.23 23.44 23.48
CA ASN A 130 -17.99 22.76 22.42
C ASN A 130 -17.09 22.25 21.30
N PRO A 131 -16.10 21.39 21.61
CA PRO A 131 -15.22 20.81 20.60
C PRO A 131 -15.83 19.58 19.95
N GLU A 132 -15.70 19.47 18.61
CA GLU A 132 -15.86 18.25 17.85
C GLU A 132 -14.48 17.81 17.35
N ILE A 133 -14.02 16.65 17.76
CA ILE A 133 -12.69 16.15 17.44
C ILE A 133 -12.86 14.92 16.57
N PHE A 134 -12.31 14.97 15.36
CA PHE A 134 -12.30 13.86 14.41
C PHE A 134 -10.91 13.27 14.34
N ASP A 135 -10.81 12.00 14.71
CA ASP A 135 -9.61 11.20 14.40
C ASP A 135 -9.62 10.91 12.91
N THR A 136 -8.73 11.58 12.21
CA THR A 136 -8.56 11.47 10.76
C THR A 136 -7.19 10.91 10.38
N ILE A 137 -6.47 10.32 11.35
CA ILE A 137 -5.25 9.56 11.07
C ILE A 137 -5.63 8.37 10.18
N CYS A 138 -4.84 8.14 9.13
CA CYS A 138 -5.09 7.02 8.22
C CYS A 138 -4.83 5.69 8.95
N SER A 139 -5.76 4.73 8.86
CA SER A 139 -5.60 3.40 9.49
C SER A 139 -4.32 2.69 9.03
N ALA A 140 -3.97 2.79 7.75
CA ALA A 140 -2.70 2.24 7.25
C ALA A 140 -1.47 2.92 7.88
N THR A 141 -1.56 4.23 8.19
CA THR A 141 -0.51 4.94 8.92
C THR A 141 -0.43 4.48 10.37
N SER A 142 -1.58 4.39 11.06
CA SER A 142 -1.65 3.94 12.45
C SER A 142 -1.11 2.52 12.61
N THR A 143 -1.55 1.57 11.78
CA THR A 143 -1.04 0.19 11.80
C THR A 143 0.47 0.15 11.58
N ARG A 144 0.98 0.87 10.58
CA ARG A 144 2.43 0.91 10.29
C ARG A 144 3.23 1.52 11.45
N GLN A 145 2.70 2.55 12.10
CA GLN A 145 3.32 3.14 13.29
C GLN A 145 3.38 2.14 14.45
N GLN A 146 2.29 1.40 14.71
CA GLN A 146 2.23 0.40 15.77
C GLN A 146 3.21 -0.75 15.51
N GLU A 147 3.28 -1.25 14.28
CA GLU A 147 4.24 -2.29 13.90
C GLU A 147 5.69 -1.81 14.02
N ALA A 148 5.98 -0.58 13.59
CA ALA A 148 7.31 0.00 13.72
C ALA A 148 7.73 0.14 15.20
N ILE A 149 6.82 0.58 16.08
CA ILE A 149 7.06 0.66 17.53
C ILE A 149 7.34 -0.73 18.11
N ARG A 150 6.56 -1.75 17.69
CA ARG A 150 6.76 -3.13 18.15
C ARG A 150 8.14 -3.65 17.74
N LEU A 151 8.48 -3.55 16.45
CA LEU A 151 9.79 -3.96 15.93
C LEU A 151 10.94 -3.23 16.64
N ALA A 152 10.84 -1.91 16.81
CA ALA A 152 11.85 -1.11 17.48
C ALA A 152 12.04 -1.48 18.97
N SER A 153 11.04 -2.10 19.59
CA SER A 153 11.14 -2.59 20.97
C SER A 153 11.73 -4.01 21.07
N GLU A 154 11.77 -4.75 19.97
CA GLU A 154 12.23 -6.15 19.90
C GLU A 154 13.62 -6.27 19.25
N CYS A 155 14.09 -5.26 18.50
CA CYS A 155 15.32 -5.29 17.72
C CYS A 155 16.43 -4.41 18.34
N ASP A 156 17.69 -4.80 18.11
CA ASP A 156 18.87 -4.06 18.57
C ASP A 156 19.24 -2.87 17.67
N ALA A 157 18.79 -2.95 16.42
CA ALA A 157 18.91 -1.86 15.45
C ALA A 157 17.66 -1.75 14.58
N MET A 158 17.39 -0.54 14.07
CA MET A 158 16.28 -0.26 13.17
C MET A 158 16.74 0.47 11.92
N VAL A 159 16.24 0.06 10.77
CA VAL A 159 16.38 0.78 9.51
C VAL A 159 15.02 1.23 9.03
N VAL A 160 14.85 2.55 8.91
CA VAL A 160 13.62 3.16 8.40
C VAL A 160 13.90 3.72 7.01
N ILE A 161 13.23 3.18 5.99
CA ILE A 161 13.44 3.54 4.59
C ILE A 161 12.38 4.56 4.16
N GLY A 162 12.80 5.73 3.65
CA GLY A 162 11.85 6.72 3.14
C GLY A 162 12.49 8.07 2.83
N GLY A 163 11.78 8.89 2.06
CA GLY A 163 12.23 10.23 1.72
C GLY A 163 12.13 11.19 2.91
N ARG A 164 13.08 12.11 3.01
CA ARG A 164 13.13 13.16 4.06
C ARG A 164 11.99 14.16 3.98
N ASP A 165 11.36 14.26 2.80
CA ASP A 165 10.18 15.11 2.59
C ASP A 165 8.85 14.41 2.95
N SER A 166 8.90 13.12 3.29
CA SER A 166 7.72 12.33 3.66
C SER A 166 7.43 12.45 5.16
N ALA A 167 6.35 13.14 5.53
CA ALA A 167 5.91 13.27 6.92
C ALA A 167 5.71 11.91 7.59
N ASN A 168 5.12 10.92 6.89
CA ASN A 168 4.94 9.57 7.42
C ASN A 168 6.28 8.88 7.70
N SER A 169 7.27 9.00 6.80
CA SER A 169 8.59 8.37 6.99
C SER A 169 9.37 9.01 8.14
N LEU A 170 9.29 10.33 8.28
CA LEU A 170 9.89 11.06 9.41
C LEU A 170 9.29 10.62 10.74
N HIS A 171 7.96 10.55 10.84
CA HIS A 171 7.28 10.10 12.06
C HIS A 171 7.62 8.64 12.42
N LEU A 172 7.76 7.75 11.41
CA LEU A 172 8.21 6.38 11.67
C LEU A 172 9.62 6.36 12.25
N ALA A 173 10.54 7.16 11.69
CA ALA A 173 11.92 7.24 12.18
C ALA A 173 11.98 7.78 13.63
N GLU A 174 11.20 8.81 13.94
CA GLU A 174 11.09 9.38 15.30
C GLU A 174 10.55 8.33 16.29
N LEU A 175 9.47 7.61 15.94
CA LEU A 175 8.88 6.57 16.80
C LEU A 175 9.83 5.39 17.03
N CYS A 176 10.57 4.97 16.00
CA CYS A 176 11.62 3.95 16.13
C CYS A 176 12.75 4.42 17.04
N ALA A 177 13.24 5.65 16.86
CA ALA A 177 14.32 6.21 17.65
C ALA A 177 13.97 6.41 19.15
N GLU A 178 12.68 6.62 19.47
CA GLU A 178 12.21 6.64 20.86
C GLU A 178 12.38 5.28 21.58
N ARG A 179 12.48 4.16 20.83
CA ARG A 179 12.53 2.78 21.35
C ARG A 179 13.87 2.10 21.12
N CYS A 180 14.49 2.34 19.98
CA CYS A 180 15.76 1.75 19.57
C CYS A 180 16.76 2.87 19.31
N ALA A 181 17.81 2.96 20.14
CA ALA A 181 18.82 4.01 20.02
C ALA A 181 19.65 3.90 18.72
N ASN A 182 19.81 2.68 18.17
CA ASN A 182 20.47 2.44 16.90
C ASN A 182 19.44 2.44 15.78
N THR A 183 18.79 3.59 15.53
CA THR A 183 17.83 3.76 14.43
C THR A 183 18.47 4.59 13.33
N GLN A 184 18.49 4.04 12.11
CA GLN A 184 18.96 4.72 10.91
C GLN A 184 17.77 5.08 10.02
N PHE A 185 17.70 6.35 9.58
CA PHE A 185 16.73 6.80 8.58
C PHE A 185 17.44 7.02 7.25
N VAL A 186 17.08 6.21 6.25
CA VAL A 186 17.78 6.13 4.97
C VAL A 186 16.86 6.35 3.78
N GLU A 187 17.32 7.07 2.77
CA GLU A 187 16.58 7.27 1.50
C GLU A 187 16.95 6.21 0.45
N ASN A 188 18.12 5.59 0.57
CA ASN A 188 18.64 4.55 -0.33
C ASN A 188 19.73 3.74 0.36
N ALA A 189 20.19 2.67 -0.27
CA ALA A 189 21.19 1.77 0.28
C ALA A 189 22.55 2.43 0.58
N LYS A 190 22.92 3.51 -0.14
CA LYS A 190 24.21 4.22 0.08
C LYS A 190 24.26 4.96 1.41
N ALA A 191 23.10 5.30 1.97
CA ALA A 191 22.99 6.01 3.24
C ALA A 191 23.08 5.09 4.47
N LEU A 192 23.17 3.76 4.29
CA LEU A 192 23.33 2.79 5.38
C LEU A 192 24.72 2.91 6.03
N ASP A 193 24.73 3.00 7.36
CA ASP A 193 25.92 2.82 8.20
C ASP A 193 26.03 1.34 8.63
N MET A 194 26.64 0.54 7.75
CA MET A 194 26.79 -0.91 7.97
C MET A 194 27.65 -1.23 9.21
N PRO A 195 28.77 -0.53 9.51
CA PRO A 195 29.53 -0.73 10.74
C PRO A 195 28.72 -0.55 12.03
N ALA A 196 27.67 0.28 12.02
CA ALA A 196 26.76 0.42 13.16
C ALA A 196 25.75 -0.74 13.23
N LEU A 197 25.29 -1.24 12.09
CA LEU A 197 24.33 -2.35 12.01
C LEU A 197 24.98 -3.71 12.34
N SER A 198 26.22 -3.93 11.93
CA SER A 198 26.95 -5.21 12.15
C SER A 198 27.17 -5.56 13.62
N LYS A 199 26.89 -4.66 14.54
CA LYS A 199 27.00 -4.90 16.00
C LYS A 199 25.67 -5.34 16.62
N ALA A 200 24.60 -5.38 15.82
CA ALA A 200 23.27 -5.75 16.26
C ALA A 200 23.00 -7.23 15.94
N ASP A 201 22.48 -7.97 16.91
CA ASP A 201 22.07 -9.37 16.71
C ASP A 201 20.76 -9.43 15.91
N THR A 202 19.90 -8.41 16.09
CA THR A 202 18.60 -8.33 15.41
C THR A 202 18.41 -6.94 14.78
N ILE A 203 18.07 -6.90 13.49
CA ILE A 203 17.84 -5.66 12.76
C ILE A 203 16.41 -5.64 12.24
N GLY A 204 15.62 -4.67 12.71
CA GLY A 204 14.27 -4.42 12.20
C GLY A 204 14.30 -3.48 11.00
N VAL A 205 13.53 -3.78 9.96
CA VAL A 205 13.41 -2.91 8.78
C VAL A 205 11.97 -2.50 8.59
N THR A 206 11.73 -1.21 8.40
CA THR A 206 10.42 -0.66 8.06
C THR A 206 10.54 0.39 6.98
N ALA A 207 9.46 0.67 6.26
CA ALA A 207 9.47 1.65 5.18
C ALA A 207 8.25 2.57 5.22
N GLY A 208 8.43 3.81 4.83
CA GLY A 208 7.33 4.73 4.60
C GLY A 208 6.42 4.29 3.45
N ALA A 209 5.15 4.71 3.50
CA ALA A 209 4.14 4.34 2.49
C ALA A 209 4.51 4.74 1.05
N SER A 210 5.33 5.77 0.89
CA SER A 210 5.80 6.27 -0.41
C SER A 210 7.16 5.72 -0.84
N ALA A 211 7.77 4.82 -0.04
CA ALA A 211 9.05 4.21 -0.41
C ALA A 211 8.84 3.22 -1.56
N PRO A 212 9.54 3.37 -2.70
CA PRO A 212 9.41 2.43 -3.81
C PRO A 212 9.96 1.05 -3.44
N ALA A 213 9.28 -0.01 -3.91
CA ALA A 213 9.68 -1.39 -3.61
C ALA A 213 11.12 -1.71 -4.04
N TRP A 214 11.61 -1.11 -5.13
CA TRP A 214 12.97 -1.33 -5.60
C TRP A 214 14.04 -0.72 -4.66
N ILE A 215 13.75 0.42 -4.01
CA ILE A 215 14.63 0.98 -2.96
C ILE A 215 14.67 0.07 -1.74
N ILE A 216 13.49 -0.44 -1.32
CA ILE A 216 13.42 -1.37 -0.20
C ILE A 216 14.27 -2.61 -0.49
N LYS A 217 14.15 -3.16 -1.70
CA LYS A 217 14.95 -4.30 -2.13
C LYS A 217 16.45 -3.98 -2.14
N GLU A 218 16.86 -2.84 -2.73
CA GLU A 218 18.27 -2.42 -2.76
C GLU A 218 18.89 -2.31 -1.36
N VAL A 219 18.12 -1.79 -0.39
CA VAL A 219 18.56 -1.69 1.01
C VAL A 219 18.72 -3.08 1.63
N LEU A 220 17.74 -3.97 1.41
CA LEU A 220 17.77 -5.34 1.94
C LEU A 220 18.91 -6.16 1.32
N ASP A 221 19.11 -6.09 0.00
CA ASP A 221 20.17 -6.79 -0.71
C ASP A 221 21.55 -6.35 -0.15
N LYS A 222 21.78 -5.04 -0.02
CA LYS A 222 23.05 -4.52 0.55
C LYS A 222 23.27 -4.99 2.00
N MET A 223 22.23 -5.00 2.84
CA MET A 223 22.33 -5.51 4.21
C MET A 223 22.71 -6.98 4.23
N SER A 224 22.10 -7.79 3.36
CA SER A 224 22.36 -9.24 3.27
C SER A 224 23.76 -9.53 2.77
N ASP A 225 24.21 -8.86 1.72
CA ASP A 225 25.53 -9.07 1.12
C ASP A 225 26.66 -8.75 2.11
N GLU A 226 26.57 -7.62 2.81
CA GLU A 226 27.62 -7.23 3.77
C GLU A 226 27.61 -8.08 5.07
N ILE A 227 26.44 -8.59 5.50
CA ILE A 227 26.36 -9.51 6.63
C ILE A 227 26.97 -10.88 6.28
N LEU A 228 26.68 -11.40 5.07
CA LEU A 228 27.25 -12.65 4.58
C LEU A 228 28.77 -12.58 4.40
N ILE A 229 29.32 -11.44 3.97
CA ILE A 229 30.76 -11.22 3.84
C ILE A 229 31.45 -11.25 5.21
N GLN A 230 30.79 -10.74 6.26
CA GLN A 230 31.34 -10.77 7.62
C GLN A 230 31.32 -12.16 8.27
N GLU A 231 30.35 -13.01 7.89
CA GLU A 231 30.31 -14.41 8.36
C GLU A 231 31.32 -15.30 7.61
N ASN A 232 31.76 -14.94 6.39
CA ASN A 232 32.74 -15.66 5.59
C ASN A 232 33.86 -14.78 5.02
N PRO A 233 34.80 -14.31 5.85
CA PRO A 233 35.87 -13.43 5.40
C PRO A 233 36.86 -14.10 4.42
N ALA A 234 36.71 -15.39 4.13
CA ALA A 234 37.54 -16.12 3.18
C ALA A 234 37.13 -15.89 1.70
N ASP A 235 35.88 -15.47 1.43
CA ASP A 235 35.41 -15.23 0.06
C ASP A 235 35.86 -13.86 -0.49
N GLU A 236 36.05 -12.85 0.38
CA GLU A 236 36.56 -11.53 0.00
C GLU A 236 38.00 -11.58 -0.52
N ALA A 237 38.81 -12.55 -0.01
CA ALA A 237 40.17 -12.77 -0.48
C ALA A 237 40.24 -13.40 -1.88
N ALA A 238 39.15 -14.03 -2.33
CA ALA A 238 39.08 -14.64 -3.67
C ALA A 238 38.64 -13.62 -4.74
N GLU A 239 37.74 -12.69 -4.42
CA GLU A 239 37.32 -11.64 -5.35
C GLU A 239 38.40 -10.58 -5.57
N THR A 240 39.11 -10.14 -4.51
CA THR A 240 40.23 -9.20 -4.64
C THR A 240 41.46 -9.81 -5.38
N ALA A 241 41.60 -11.13 -5.43
CA ALA A 241 42.68 -11.78 -6.18
C ALA A 241 42.41 -11.83 -7.69
N VAL A 242 41.14 -11.71 -8.12
CA VAL A 242 40.77 -11.71 -9.56
C VAL A 242 40.91 -10.31 -10.17
N GLU A 243 40.81 -9.22 -9.37
CA GLU A 243 40.88 -7.82 -9.86
C GLU A 243 42.33 -7.31 -10.06
N GLN A 244 43.37 -8.08 -9.65
CA GLN A 244 44.78 -7.69 -9.81
C GLN A 244 45.55 -8.44 -10.91
N ALA A 245 44.86 -9.18 -11.80
CA ALA A 245 45.48 -9.75 -12.98
C ALA A 245 45.31 -8.81 -14.17
N GLU A 246 46.31 -7.97 -14.43
CA GLU A 246 46.41 -7.13 -15.63
C GLU A 246 46.46 -7.94 -16.92
N PRO A 247 46.00 -7.36 -18.06
CA PRO A 247 45.80 -8.10 -19.31
C PRO A 247 47.13 -8.32 -20.05
N VAL A 248 47.45 -9.55 -20.40
CA VAL A 248 48.50 -9.87 -21.36
C VAL A 248 47.86 -10.09 -22.72
N THR A 249 48.26 -9.20 -23.60
CA THR A 249 48.09 -9.06 -25.05
C THR A 249 47.76 -10.29 -25.89
N GLU A 250 46.85 -10.00 -26.85
CA GLU A 250 46.59 -10.57 -28.17
C GLU A 250 47.66 -11.49 -28.78
N ALA A 251 47.23 -12.62 -29.30
CA ALA A 251 47.61 -13.08 -30.65
C ALA A 251 46.63 -14.14 -31.17
N ALA A 252 46.03 -13.76 -32.27
CA ALA A 252 45.29 -14.49 -33.26
C ALA A 252 45.52 -16.03 -33.38
N VAL A 253 44.42 -16.76 -33.66
CA VAL A 253 44.31 -17.66 -34.83
C VAL A 253 42.83 -18.01 -35.09
N GLU A 254 42.45 -17.73 -36.24
CA GLU A 254 41.45 -17.92 -37.24
C GLU A 254 40.83 -19.33 -37.33
N THR A 255 39.52 -19.31 -37.66
CA THR A 255 38.76 -20.27 -38.48
C THR A 255 38.56 -21.72 -38.06
N ALA A 256 37.28 -22.11 -37.95
CA ALA A 256 36.64 -23.07 -38.87
C ALA A 256 35.12 -23.20 -38.56
N ALA A 257 34.35 -23.05 -39.61
CA ALA A 257 32.92 -23.32 -39.70
C ALA A 257 32.67 -24.83 -39.93
N ALA A 258 31.51 -25.29 -39.49
CA ALA A 258 30.65 -26.33 -40.07
C ALA A 258 29.52 -26.57 -39.09
N GLU A 259 28.30 -26.21 -39.37
CA GLU A 259 27.24 -26.76 -40.24
C GLU A 259 26.71 -28.14 -39.84
N GLU A 260 25.39 -28.25 -39.95
CA GLU A 260 24.49 -29.44 -39.94
C GLU A 260 24.00 -29.93 -38.57
N ALA A 261 22.74 -30.23 -38.33
CA ALA A 261 21.49 -30.23 -39.10
C ALA A 261 20.34 -30.50 -38.08
N ALA A 262 19.15 -30.00 -38.39
CA ALA A 262 17.91 -30.49 -37.81
C ALA A 262 17.56 -31.89 -38.37
N PRO A 263 16.66 -32.65 -37.72
CA PRO A 263 15.38 -32.82 -38.39
C PRO A 263 14.13 -32.72 -37.53
N ALA A 264 13.08 -32.34 -38.23
CA ALA A 264 11.69 -32.23 -37.88
C ALA A 264 11.02 -33.59 -37.65
N ALA A 265 9.90 -33.54 -36.89
CA ALA A 265 8.66 -34.26 -37.12
C ALA A 265 7.61 -33.59 -36.26
N GLU A 266 6.62 -32.86 -36.85
CA GLU A 266 5.29 -33.30 -37.29
C GLU A 266 4.51 -34.00 -36.15
N GLU A 267 3.41 -33.52 -35.78
CA GLU A 267 2.10 -33.08 -36.12
C GLU A 267 1.14 -33.30 -34.93
N ALA A 268 0.36 -32.36 -34.54
CA ALA A 268 -1.06 -32.51 -34.45
C ALA A 268 -1.70 -31.13 -34.08
N ALA A 269 -2.38 -30.60 -35.07
CA ALA A 269 -3.20 -29.41 -34.95
C ALA A 269 -4.48 -29.70 -34.14
N ALA A 270 -4.77 -28.84 -33.15
CA ALA A 270 -6.13 -28.58 -32.70
C ALA A 270 -6.29 -27.06 -32.58
N ALA A 271 -7.24 -26.56 -33.32
CA ALA A 271 -7.53 -25.16 -33.54
C ALA A 271 -7.94 -24.45 -32.23
N GLU A 272 -7.14 -23.52 -31.79
CA GLU A 272 -7.60 -22.44 -30.90
C GLU A 272 -7.93 -21.21 -31.74
N LYS A 273 -9.16 -20.71 -31.55
CA LYS A 273 -9.62 -19.43 -32.07
C LYS A 273 -8.74 -18.33 -31.49
N PRO A 274 -8.36 -17.28 -32.25
CA PRO A 274 -7.61 -16.17 -31.70
C PRO A 274 -8.49 -15.44 -30.67
N ALA A 275 -8.02 -15.39 -29.44
CA ALA A 275 -8.50 -14.46 -28.44
C ALA A 275 -8.25 -13.05 -28.98
N ALA A 276 -9.29 -12.23 -29.06
CA ALA A 276 -9.19 -10.84 -29.44
C ALA A 276 -8.17 -10.15 -28.53
N GLU A 277 -7.15 -9.56 -29.16
CA GLU A 277 -6.19 -8.72 -28.46
C GLU A 277 -6.95 -7.57 -27.80
N LYS A 278 -7.04 -7.57 -26.47
CA LYS A 278 -7.58 -6.44 -25.71
C LYS A 278 -6.70 -5.23 -25.95
N SER A 279 -7.32 -4.07 -26.14
CA SER A 279 -6.56 -2.82 -26.31
C SER A 279 -5.79 -2.48 -25.03
N PHE A 280 -4.72 -1.72 -25.13
CA PHE A 280 -3.93 -1.28 -23.97
C PHE A 280 -4.80 -0.56 -22.94
N ASP A 281 -5.80 0.20 -23.37
CA ASP A 281 -6.74 0.90 -22.48
C ASP A 281 -7.65 -0.08 -21.73
N GLU A 282 -8.10 -1.17 -22.36
CA GLU A 282 -8.89 -2.23 -21.70
C GLU A 282 -8.05 -3.03 -20.69
N LEU A 283 -6.77 -3.28 -20.98
CA LEU A 283 -5.84 -3.93 -20.04
C LEU A 283 -5.51 -3.02 -18.86
N LEU A 284 -5.43 -1.71 -19.09
CA LEU A 284 -5.21 -0.72 -18.04
C LEU A 284 -6.44 -0.59 -17.14
N GLU A 285 -7.65 -0.53 -17.70
CA GLU A 285 -8.90 -0.52 -16.94
C GLU A 285 -9.11 -1.80 -16.13
N ASP A 286 -8.79 -2.98 -16.69
CA ASP A 286 -8.84 -4.24 -15.97
C ASP A 286 -7.83 -4.28 -14.80
N SER A 287 -6.63 -3.72 -14.97
CA SER A 287 -5.62 -3.65 -13.92
C SER A 287 -5.96 -2.65 -12.80
N LEU A 288 -6.79 -1.66 -13.09
CA LEU A 288 -7.24 -0.66 -12.12
C LEU A 288 -8.51 -1.07 -11.36
N LYS A 289 -9.13 -2.19 -11.69
CA LYS A 289 -10.31 -2.69 -10.97
C LYS A 289 -9.97 -2.94 -9.51
N THR A 290 -10.62 -2.18 -8.65
CA THR A 290 -10.55 -2.37 -7.19
C THR A 290 -11.51 -3.50 -6.82
N ILE A 291 -11.00 -4.50 -6.12
CA ILE A 291 -11.75 -5.66 -5.66
C ILE A 291 -12.23 -5.39 -4.24
N TYR A 292 -13.49 -5.70 -3.95
CA TYR A 292 -14.10 -5.54 -2.62
C TYR A 292 -14.45 -6.89 -2.00
N ASN A 293 -14.53 -6.91 -0.67
CA ASN A 293 -15.00 -8.09 0.05
C ASN A 293 -16.43 -8.47 -0.39
N GLY A 294 -16.61 -9.72 -0.77
CA GLY A 294 -17.89 -10.23 -1.28
C GLY A 294 -18.00 -10.27 -2.81
N ASP A 295 -17.06 -9.65 -3.53
CA ASP A 295 -17.07 -9.69 -5.00
C ASP A 295 -16.80 -11.10 -5.53
N ARG A 296 -17.44 -11.43 -6.65
CA ARG A 296 -17.12 -12.64 -7.42
C ARG A 296 -16.01 -12.30 -8.42
N VAL A 297 -14.95 -13.07 -8.36
CA VAL A 297 -13.79 -12.91 -9.24
C VAL A 297 -13.45 -14.22 -9.92
N SER A 298 -12.95 -14.12 -11.14
CA SER A 298 -12.38 -15.25 -11.87
C SER A 298 -10.89 -14.99 -12.11
N GLY A 299 -10.06 -16.01 -11.94
CA GLY A 299 -8.62 -15.87 -12.15
C GLY A 299 -7.99 -17.18 -12.57
N THR A 300 -6.75 -17.11 -13.04
CA THR A 300 -5.98 -18.25 -13.50
C THR A 300 -5.06 -18.75 -12.40
N VAL A 301 -5.02 -20.06 -12.17
CA VAL A 301 -4.13 -20.68 -11.19
C VAL A 301 -2.67 -20.60 -11.66
N VAL A 302 -1.83 -19.95 -10.87
CA VAL A 302 -0.40 -19.72 -11.17
C VAL A 302 0.48 -20.72 -10.44
N ALA A 303 0.14 -21.04 -9.19
CA ALA A 303 0.91 -21.97 -8.38
C ALA A 303 0.00 -22.72 -7.39
N ILE A 304 0.37 -23.95 -7.06
CA ILE A 304 -0.33 -24.77 -6.07
C ILE A 304 0.70 -25.19 -5.02
N THR A 305 0.39 -24.90 -3.75
CA THR A 305 1.18 -25.30 -2.58
C THR A 305 0.34 -26.17 -1.67
N PRO A 306 0.92 -26.94 -0.73
CA PRO A 306 0.14 -27.76 0.20
C PRO A 306 -0.82 -26.94 1.11
N THR A 307 -0.60 -25.65 1.25
CA THR A 307 -1.36 -24.76 2.13
C THR A 307 -2.32 -23.83 1.41
N GLU A 308 -2.02 -23.47 0.16
CA GLU A 308 -2.79 -22.48 -0.61
C GLU A 308 -2.61 -22.63 -2.13
N VAL A 309 -3.57 -22.13 -2.87
CA VAL A 309 -3.55 -22.02 -4.35
C VAL A 309 -3.42 -20.56 -4.72
N SER A 310 -2.35 -20.19 -5.41
CA SER A 310 -2.13 -18.83 -5.92
C SER A 310 -2.88 -18.63 -7.23
N VAL A 311 -3.65 -17.55 -7.32
CA VAL A 311 -4.51 -17.22 -8.45
C VAL A 311 -4.18 -15.83 -8.97
N ASP A 312 -3.95 -15.70 -10.26
CA ASP A 312 -3.80 -14.41 -10.93
C ASP A 312 -5.19 -13.91 -11.39
N LEU A 313 -5.58 -12.76 -10.89
CA LEU A 313 -6.84 -12.11 -11.24
C LEU A 313 -6.70 -11.10 -12.40
N GLY A 314 -5.49 -10.92 -12.97
CA GLY A 314 -5.22 -9.86 -13.94
C GLY A 314 -5.37 -8.45 -13.37
N THR A 315 -5.33 -8.31 -12.05
CA THR A 315 -5.43 -7.04 -11.32
C THR A 315 -4.16 -6.79 -10.53
N LYS A 316 -4.05 -5.62 -9.88
CA LYS A 316 -2.92 -5.28 -9.00
C LYS A 316 -2.78 -6.17 -7.74
N TYR A 317 -3.74 -7.06 -7.49
CA TYR A 317 -3.76 -7.92 -6.31
C TYR A 317 -3.25 -9.32 -6.65
N SER A 318 -2.33 -9.83 -5.83
CA SER A 318 -1.99 -11.25 -5.79
C SER A 318 -3.03 -11.99 -4.97
N ALA A 319 -3.77 -12.91 -5.58
CA ALA A 319 -4.84 -13.62 -4.89
C ALA A 319 -4.42 -15.03 -4.51
N PHE A 320 -4.94 -15.52 -3.38
CA PHE A 320 -4.72 -16.88 -2.93
C PHE A 320 -5.99 -17.49 -2.31
N ILE A 321 -6.17 -18.80 -2.49
CA ILE A 321 -7.25 -19.59 -1.89
C ILE A 321 -6.60 -20.57 -0.90
N PRO A 322 -6.82 -20.46 0.41
CA PRO A 322 -6.38 -21.48 1.36
C PRO A 322 -7.00 -22.85 1.00
N THR A 323 -6.26 -23.93 1.16
CA THR A 323 -6.74 -25.30 0.85
C THR A 323 -8.03 -25.64 1.58
N THR A 324 -8.22 -25.14 2.81
CA THR A 324 -9.43 -25.29 3.62
C THR A 324 -10.66 -24.55 3.04
N GLU A 325 -10.46 -23.56 2.19
CA GLU A 325 -11.51 -22.77 1.52
C GLU A 325 -11.68 -23.15 0.04
N PHE A 326 -10.96 -24.19 -0.42
CA PHE A 326 -11.02 -24.66 -1.81
C PHE A 326 -12.08 -25.75 -1.99
N THR A 327 -12.18 -26.75 -1.11
CA THR A 327 -13.14 -27.85 -1.17
C THR A 327 -13.87 -28.07 0.15
N ASN A 328 -15.09 -28.63 0.09
CA ASN A 328 -15.85 -29.06 1.26
C ASN A 328 -15.42 -30.45 1.77
N ASP A 329 -14.77 -31.26 0.94
CA ASP A 329 -14.30 -32.61 1.29
C ASP A 329 -12.84 -32.56 1.72
N GLY A 330 -12.58 -32.70 3.01
CA GLY A 330 -11.25 -32.72 3.58
C GLY A 330 -10.36 -33.91 3.16
N ALA A 331 -10.84 -34.78 2.29
CA ALA A 331 -10.13 -35.93 1.75
C ALA A 331 -9.58 -35.71 0.32
N VAL A 332 -9.90 -34.63 -0.35
CA VAL A 332 -9.45 -34.36 -1.72
C VAL A 332 -8.20 -33.52 -1.68
N ASN A 333 -7.09 -34.04 -2.21
CA ASN A 333 -5.89 -33.26 -2.45
C ASN A 333 -6.16 -32.18 -3.49
N VAL A 334 -5.84 -30.93 -3.20
CA VAL A 334 -6.09 -29.78 -4.08
C VAL A 334 -5.34 -29.94 -5.43
N GLU A 335 -4.20 -30.64 -5.43
CA GLU A 335 -3.41 -30.96 -6.62
C GLU A 335 -4.16 -31.88 -7.63
N ASP A 336 -5.12 -32.69 -7.14
CA ASP A 336 -5.97 -33.55 -7.99
C ASP A 336 -7.20 -32.81 -8.52
N ALA A 337 -7.60 -31.73 -7.85
CA ALA A 337 -8.83 -30.96 -8.16
C ALA A 337 -8.60 -29.81 -9.14
N VAL A 338 -7.36 -29.29 -9.24
CA VAL A 338 -7.01 -28.11 -10.05
C VAL A 338 -5.57 -28.20 -10.53
N LYS A 339 -5.30 -27.73 -11.76
CA LYS A 339 -3.98 -27.64 -12.36
C LYS A 339 -3.56 -26.20 -12.58
N VAL A 340 -2.26 -25.96 -12.62
CA VAL A 340 -1.68 -24.68 -13.03
C VAL A 340 -2.15 -24.36 -14.44
N GLY A 341 -2.71 -23.17 -14.65
CA GLY A 341 -3.33 -22.72 -15.90
C GLY A 341 -4.86 -22.82 -15.93
N ASP A 342 -5.50 -23.51 -14.97
CA ASP A 342 -6.95 -23.60 -14.91
C ASP A 342 -7.57 -22.26 -14.44
N THR A 343 -8.75 -21.94 -14.98
CA THR A 343 -9.51 -20.78 -14.51
C THR A 343 -10.41 -21.17 -13.35
N VAL A 344 -10.29 -20.45 -12.22
CA VAL A 344 -11.09 -20.68 -11.01
C VAL A 344 -11.91 -19.44 -10.68
N GLU A 345 -13.20 -19.66 -10.39
CA GLU A 345 -14.09 -18.62 -9.84
C GLU A 345 -14.13 -18.73 -8.32
N ALA A 346 -14.07 -17.60 -7.62
CA ALA A 346 -14.13 -17.54 -6.17
C ALA A 346 -14.77 -16.24 -5.67
N ILE A 347 -15.13 -16.21 -4.39
CA ILE A 347 -15.58 -14.98 -3.71
C ILE A 347 -14.42 -14.39 -2.91
N VAL A 348 -14.25 -13.08 -3.00
CA VAL A 348 -13.27 -12.33 -2.19
C VAL A 348 -13.72 -12.32 -0.73
N VAL A 349 -12.93 -12.93 0.14
CA VAL A 349 -13.21 -12.98 1.59
C VAL A 349 -12.59 -11.78 2.30
N ARG A 350 -11.37 -11.44 1.92
CA ARG A 350 -10.62 -10.34 2.51
C ARG A 350 -9.65 -9.76 1.49
N VAL A 351 -9.61 -8.44 1.41
CA VAL A 351 -8.60 -7.72 0.63
C VAL A 351 -7.65 -7.04 1.60
N ASN A 352 -6.36 -7.19 1.37
CA ASN A 352 -5.31 -6.46 2.05
C ASN A 352 -4.70 -5.47 1.05
N ASP A 353 -5.21 -4.24 1.05
CA ASP A 353 -4.74 -3.19 0.15
C ASP A 353 -3.29 -2.76 0.43
N VAL A 354 -2.78 -3.05 1.63
CA VAL A 354 -1.41 -2.70 2.04
C VAL A 354 -0.39 -3.65 1.42
N GLU A 355 -0.71 -4.94 1.40
CA GLU A 355 0.15 -5.98 0.82
C GLU A 355 -0.19 -6.28 -0.64
N GLY A 356 -1.26 -5.67 -1.17
CA GLY A 356 -1.76 -5.98 -2.51
C GLY A 356 -2.23 -7.43 -2.64
N THR A 357 -2.72 -8.05 -1.54
CA THR A 357 -3.15 -9.44 -1.52
C THR A 357 -4.66 -9.57 -1.32
N ALA A 358 -5.26 -10.57 -1.96
CA ALA A 358 -6.67 -10.90 -1.80
C ALA A 358 -6.84 -12.37 -1.42
N GLN A 359 -7.50 -12.62 -0.29
CA GLN A 359 -7.88 -13.97 0.11
C GLN A 359 -9.23 -14.32 -0.52
N LEU A 360 -9.28 -15.45 -1.21
CA LEU A 360 -10.44 -15.92 -1.91
C LEU A 360 -11.00 -17.20 -1.26
N SER A 361 -12.30 -17.49 -1.50
CA SER A 361 -12.96 -18.72 -1.10
C SER A 361 -13.81 -19.26 -2.25
N LYS A 362 -13.45 -20.43 -2.74
CA LYS A 362 -14.26 -21.20 -3.70
C LYS A 362 -15.44 -21.87 -3.00
N ARG A 363 -15.22 -22.36 -1.78
CA ARG A 363 -16.24 -23.00 -0.94
C ARG A 363 -17.47 -22.11 -0.73
N ARG A 364 -17.27 -20.81 -0.47
CA ARG A 364 -18.37 -19.85 -0.30
C ARG A 364 -19.14 -19.62 -1.60
N LEU A 365 -18.45 -19.62 -2.74
CA LEU A 365 -19.10 -19.51 -4.04
C LEU A 365 -19.96 -20.74 -4.35
N ASP A 366 -19.42 -21.93 -4.10
CA ASP A 366 -20.13 -23.19 -4.37
C ASP A 366 -21.35 -23.34 -3.43
N ALA A 367 -21.21 -22.95 -2.15
CA ALA A 367 -22.34 -22.90 -1.22
C ALA A 367 -23.41 -21.90 -1.68
N ALA A 368 -23.05 -20.73 -2.18
CA ALA A 368 -23.99 -19.74 -2.70
C ALA A 368 -24.69 -20.23 -3.98
N LYS A 369 -23.96 -20.90 -4.88
CA LYS A 369 -24.55 -21.53 -6.09
C LYS A 369 -25.53 -22.64 -5.70
N THR A 370 -25.17 -23.52 -4.76
CA THR A 370 -26.03 -24.59 -4.25
C THR A 370 -27.29 -24.03 -3.60
N TRP A 371 -27.14 -22.95 -2.81
CA TRP A 371 -28.30 -22.27 -2.20
C TRP A 371 -29.25 -21.69 -3.23
N GLN A 372 -28.75 -21.07 -4.31
CA GLN A 372 -29.57 -20.52 -5.38
C GLN A 372 -30.33 -21.64 -6.13
N VAL A 373 -29.67 -22.77 -6.44
CA VAL A 373 -30.28 -23.93 -7.07
C VAL A 373 -31.41 -24.52 -6.19
N ASN A 374 -31.14 -24.63 -4.88
CA ASN A 374 -32.14 -25.15 -3.92
C ASN A 374 -33.33 -24.20 -3.77
N ALA A 375 -33.10 -22.88 -3.75
CA ALA A 375 -34.17 -21.88 -3.70
C ALA A 375 -35.03 -21.89 -4.95
N GLN A 376 -34.39 -22.07 -6.12
CA GLN A 376 -35.11 -22.20 -7.40
C GLN A 376 -35.95 -23.49 -7.44
N ALA A 377 -35.34 -24.61 -7.05
CA ALA A 377 -36.05 -25.90 -6.98
C ALA A 377 -37.26 -25.87 -6.01
N GLN A 378 -37.12 -25.14 -4.89
CA GLN A 378 -38.24 -24.90 -3.97
C GLN A 378 -39.35 -24.07 -4.61
N ALA A 379 -39.00 -23.02 -5.39
CA ALA A 379 -39.97 -22.20 -6.12
C ALA A 379 -40.69 -23.01 -7.22
N ASP A 380 -39.99 -23.94 -7.88
CA ASP A 380 -40.49 -24.78 -8.95
C ASP A 380 -41.20 -26.07 -8.42
N GLY A 381 -41.21 -26.28 -7.09
CA GLY A 381 -41.85 -27.42 -6.43
C GLY A 381 -41.14 -28.76 -6.62
N GLU A 382 -39.88 -28.75 -7.00
CA GLU A 382 -39.04 -29.94 -7.16
C GLU A 382 -38.46 -30.43 -5.80
N ARG A 383 -38.25 -31.76 -5.70
CA ARG A 383 -37.67 -32.38 -4.51
C ARG A 383 -36.15 -32.32 -4.56
N VAL A 384 -35.55 -31.66 -3.62
CA VAL A 384 -34.11 -31.63 -3.46
C VAL A 384 -33.68 -32.71 -2.47
N GLY A 385 -32.82 -33.63 -2.90
CA GLY A 385 -32.20 -34.66 -2.05
C GLY A 385 -30.87 -34.15 -1.47
N GLY A 386 -30.66 -34.31 -0.17
CA GLY A 386 -29.40 -33.94 0.50
C GLY A 386 -29.04 -34.95 1.59
N VAL A 387 -27.76 -35.06 1.90
CA VAL A 387 -27.24 -35.86 3.02
C VAL A 387 -26.99 -34.89 4.20
N VAL A 388 -27.59 -35.22 5.34
CA VAL A 388 -27.37 -34.45 6.58
C VAL A 388 -26.01 -34.84 7.16
N THR A 389 -25.06 -33.90 7.23
CA THR A 389 -23.69 -34.15 7.69
C THR A 389 -23.40 -33.61 9.09
N GLY A 390 -24.40 -33.35 9.92
CA GLY A 390 -24.22 -32.95 11.33
C GLY A 390 -25.25 -31.91 11.78
N GLU A 391 -25.39 -31.78 13.10
CA GLU A 391 -26.20 -30.76 13.78
C GLU A 391 -25.59 -29.35 13.64
#